data_6b2b1e05b907fd762bca8110df9018bb
#
_entry.id   6b2b1e05b907fd762bca8110df9018bb
#
_cell.length_a   1.000
_cell.length_b   1.000
_cell.length_c   1.000
_cell.angle_alpha   90.00
_cell.angle_beta   90.00
_cell.angle_gamma   90.00
#
_symmetry.space_group_name_H-M   'P 1'
#
loop_
_entity.id
_entity.type
_entity.pdbx_description
1 polymer ?
#
loop_
_entity_poly.entity_id
_entity_poly.type
_entity_poly.pdbx_seq_one_letter_code
_entity_poly.pdbx_strand_id
1 'polypeptide(L)'
;MNFLSVLYAFFLIAIVGLYWIGFQSRQWRMGVLLVASFIFYASMQLQAVPLLLLGAIVTFRLGLELGENTARKPYKNPRGIAPRLRRRKEQMWQRRRTFFLVVGIVWNVVLLLGFKYLPFFLPSWDTLMPFEVVRNATDWVLPYFIAPLGLSFFSFECIAYLIDVYRGAPACPRFLEFATYKFFFAKLIAGPITRYHHWQEQFMTQQFLRVDRVTEGLWLIASGAIKKGLLADRLAIFVNLCFDNLQRAGSGDLWLATLAYGLQLYFDFSGYVDIARGSAMLLGLMLPQNFDFPYLTTSIADFWRRWHMTLGDWLRNYLYFPLGGSRRGLSRTCVNLIIVMLIAGIWHGGAATRPDPMGYLVWGGLHGLALVAHRLTDVVSSRVALLQWWWQTLPGAIVGWGLTQGMVFISWIFFRLPDLTQSGWVVTHLWGYEADVQFAQKVYLETLGFDRLELAFLLWGLVALMGVAYLFHRGFKLQLNWPIKVMLVPICLYAVWLFAPQDSLPYIYFDF
;
A
#
# COMPACT_ATOMS: atom_id res chain seq x y z
N MET A 1 2.05 2.05 19.94
CA MET A 1 0.97 1.01 20.01
C MET A 1 1.00 0.21 18.72
N ASN A 2 1.32 -1.10 18.75
CA ASN A 2 1.35 -1.97 17.56
C ASN A 2 0.01 -2.71 17.44
N PHE A 3 -0.48 -2.98 16.22
CA PHE A 3 -1.74 -3.68 15.93
C PHE A 3 -1.83 -5.11 16.50
N LEU A 4 -0.70 -5.77 16.75
CA LEU A 4 -0.64 -7.09 17.41
C LEU A 4 -0.46 -7.01 18.94
N SER A 5 -0.31 -5.81 19.50
CA SER A 5 -0.10 -5.67 20.94
C SER A 5 -1.40 -5.85 21.73
N VAL A 6 -1.27 -6.42 22.92
CA VAL A 6 -2.38 -6.52 23.89
C VAL A 6 -2.98 -5.15 24.19
N LEU A 7 -2.13 -4.10 24.21
CA LEU A 7 -2.57 -2.71 24.39
C LEU A 7 -3.51 -2.25 23.25
N TYR A 8 -3.25 -2.67 22.01
CA TYR A 8 -4.16 -2.38 20.89
C TYR A 8 -5.50 -3.10 21.04
N ALA A 9 -5.50 -4.34 21.52
CA ALA A 9 -6.75 -5.08 21.75
C ALA A 9 -7.64 -4.36 22.78
N PHE A 10 -7.07 -3.95 23.92
CA PHE A 10 -7.81 -3.17 24.93
C PHE A 10 -8.28 -1.81 24.39
N PHE A 11 -7.41 -1.11 23.65
CA PHE A 11 -7.75 0.13 22.97
C PHE A 11 -8.95 -0.07 22.04
N LEU A 12 -8.91 -1.08 21.17
CA LEU A 12 -9.99 -1.35 20.21
C LEU A 12 -11.30 -1.70 20.91
N ILE A 13 -11.28 -2.54 21.94
CA ILE A 13 -12.47 -2.91 22.73
C ILE A 13 -13.09 -1.66 23.37
N ALA A 14 -12.27 -0.81 23.98
CA ALA A 14 -12.74 0.44 24.60
C ALA A 14 -13.38 1.39 23.58
N ILE A 15 -12.73 1.57 22.41
CA ILE A 15 -13.24 2.43 21.34
C ILE A 15 -14.54 1.90 20.75
N VAL A 16 -14.62 0.60 20.49
CA VAL A 16 -15.86 -0.03 19.98
C VAL A 16 -17.00 0.17 20.98
N GLY A 17 -16.75 -0.07 22.28
CA GLY A 17 -17.73 0.17 23.34
C GLY A 17 -18.22 1.62 23.37
N LEU A 18 -17.29 2.58 23.45
CA LEU A 18 -17.62 4.02 23.46
C LEU A 18 -18.35 4.48 22.19
N TYR A 19 -17.94 3.98 21.03
CA TYR A 19 -18.55 4.31 19.76
C TYR A 19 -20.03 3.88 19.69
N TRP A 20 -20.34 2.67 20.17
CA TRP A 20 -21.69 2.11 20.11
C TRP A 20 -22.60 2.59 21.24
N ILE A 21 -22.08 3.06 22.38
CA ILE A 21 -22.89 3.71 23.43
C ILE A 21 -23.62 4.93 22.86
N GLY A 22 -22.96 5.74 22.06
CA GLY A 22 -23.55 6.94 21.45
C GLY A 22 -23.88 6.81 19.96
N PHE A 23 -24.21 5.61 19.46
CA PHE A 23 -24.35 5.33 18.01
C PHE A 23 -25.35 6.21 17.29
N GLN A 24 -26.38 6.71 17.98
CA GLN A 24 -27.40 7.60 17.40
C GLN A 24 -26.85 9.00 17.11
N SER A 25 -25.86 9.47 17.90
CA SER A 25 -25.26 10.79 17.74
C SER A 25 -24.06 10.74 16.78
N ARG A 26 -24.21 11.38 15.62
CA ARG A 26 -23.12 11.54 14.68
C ARG A 26 -21.94 12.31 15.26
N GLN A 27 -22.20 13.33 16.05
CA GLN A 27 -21.14 14.14 16.70
C GLN A 27 -20.35 13.31 17.70
N TRP A 28 -21.04 12.46 18.49
CA TRP A 28 -20.40 11.52 19.38
C TRP A 28 -19.48 10.56 18.64
N ARG A 29 -19.99 9.90 17.60
CA ARG A 29 -19.18 8.97 16.79
C ARG A 29 -17.93 9.63 16.19
N MET A 30 -18.05 10.88 15.67
CA MET A 30 -16.92 11.65 15.17
C MET A 30 -15.92 11.96 16.28
N GLY A 31 -16.39 12.42 17.44
CA GLY A 31 -15.55 12.72 18.59
C GLY A 31 -14.75 11.51 19.06
N VAL A 32 -15.43 10.36 19.24
CA VAL A 32 -14.77 9.10 19.63
C VAL A 32 -13.69 8.70 18.62
N LEU A 33 -13.99 8.73 17.32
CA LEU A 33 -13.02 8.35 16.29
C LEU A 33 -11.83 9.31 16.24
N LEU A 34 -12.03 10.63 16.39
CA LEU A 34 -10.95 11.60 16.38
C LEU A 34 -10.04 11.47 17.59
N VAL A 35 -10.61 11.34 18.79
CA VAL A 35 -9.85 11.15 20.03
C VAL A 35 -9.07 9.83 19.96
N ALA A 36 -9.72 8.75 19.55
CA ALA A 36 -9.07 7.46 19.35
C ALA A 36 -7.91 7.55 18.37
N SER A 37 -8.12 8.20 17.23
CA SER A 37 -7.10 8.36 16.20
C SER A 37 -5.92 9.20 16.67
N PHE A 38 -6.19 10.26 17.43
CA PHE A 38 -5.16 11.07 18.05
C PHE A 38 -4.33 10.24 19.05
N ILE A 39 -4.97 9.52 19.98
CA ILE A 39 -4.30 8.67 20.97
C ILE A 39 -3.44 7.62 20.25
N PHE A 40 -4.00 6.94 19.23
CA PHE A 40 -3.29 5.93 18.47
C PHE A 40 -2.05 6.48 17.78
N TYR A 41 -2.18 7.58 17.03
CA TYR A 41 -1.08 8.16 16.29
C TYR A 41 -0.03 8.79 17.21
N ALA A 42 -0.48 9.50 18.26
CA ALA A 42 0.40 10.11 19.27
C ALA A 42 1.22 9.07 20.04
N SER A 43 0.67 7.86 20.26
CA SER A 43 1.42 6.75 20.88
C SER A 43 2.58 6.23 20.02
N MET A 44 2.60 6.56 18.73
CA MET A 44 3.66 6.16 17.79
C MET A 44 4.57 7.32 17.42
N GLN A 45 4.01 8.50 17.12
CA GLN A 45 4.78 9.65 16.62
C GLN A 45 4.06 10.98 16.91
N LEU A 46 4.10 11.44 18.15
CA LEU A 46 3.41 12.67 18.59
C LEU A 46 3.89 13.92 17.83
N GLN A 47 5.19 14.02 17.56
CA GLN A 47 5.80 15.18 16.91
C GLN A 47 5.33 15.42 15.47
N ALA A 48 4.80 14.40 14.79
CA ALA A 48 4.29 14.54 13.43
C ALA A 48 2.83 15.02 13.35
N VAL A 49 2.08 14.98 14.46
CA VAL A 49 0.66 15.40 14.50
C VAL A 49 0.44 16.82 13.98
N PRO A 50 1.22 17.85 14.39
CA PRO A 50 1.02 19.23 13.91
C PRO A 50 1.16 19.35 12.39
N LEU A 51 2.11 18.63 11.78
CA LEU A 51 2.34 18.65 10.35
C LEU A 51 1.17 18.04 9.57
N LEU A 52 0.70 16.87 10.00
CA LEU A 52 -0.45 16.21 9.38
C LEU A 52 -1.72 17.05 9.54
N LEU A 53 -1.91 17.69 10.69
CA LEU A 53 -3.03 18.59 10.94
C LEU A 53 -2.96 19.81 10.01
N LEU A 54 -1.80 20.42 9.84
CA LEU A 54 -1.59 21.51 8.88
C LEU A 54 -1.92 21.05 7.45
N GLY A 55 -1.41 19.88 7.04
CA GLY A 55 -1.71 19.28 5.72
C GLY A 55 -3.21 19.05 5.51
N ALA A 56 -3.93 18.58 6.53
CA ALA A 56 -5.37 18.40 6.50
C ALA A 56 -6.12 19.74 6.37
N ILE A 57 -5.73 20.78 7.14
CA ILE A 57 -6.33 22.12 7.10
C ILE A 57 -6.14 22.75 5.71
N VAL A 58 -4.91 22.72 5.18
CA VAL A 58 -4.62 23.29 3.86
C VAL A 58 -5.44 22.57 2.78
N THR A 59 -5.43 21.23 2.77
CA THR A 59 -6.20 20.44 1.79
C THR A 59 -7.70 20.69 1.90
N PHE A 60 -8.24 20.76 3.12
CA PHE A 60 -9.65 21.08 3.35
C PHE A 60 -10.03 22.45 2.80
N ARG A 61 -9.24 23.49 3.09
CA ARG A 61 -9.47 24.87 2.60
C ARG A 61 -9.44 24.95 1.09
N LEU A 62 -8.44 24.33 0.46
CA LEU A 62 -8.35 24.25 -1.00
C LEU A 62 -9.52 23.47 -1.61
N GLY A 63 -9.98 22.42 -0.94
CA GLY A 63 -11.17 21.66 -1.33
C GLY A 63 -12.44 22.48 -1.27
N LEU A 64 -12.63 23.32 -0.26
CA LEU A 64 -13.76 24.27 -0.19
C LEU A 64 -13.71 25.29 -1.34
N GLU A 65 -12.57 25.90 -1.60
CA GLU A 65 -12.40 26.85 -2.71
C GLU A 65 -12.70 26.19 -4.07
N LEU A 66 -12.26 24.96 -4.27
CA LEU A 66 -12.58 24.18 -5.47
C LEU A 66 -14.09 23.88 -5.56
N GLY A 67 -14.72 23.50 -4.46
CA GLY A 67 -16.16 23.17 -4.37
C GLY A 67 -17.03 24.40 -4.60
N GLU A 68 -16.76 25.52 -3.97
CA GLU A 68 -17.47 26.77 -4.17
C GLU A 68 -17.35 27.26 -5.62
N ASN A 69 -16.15 27.20 -6.18
CA ASN A 69 -15.96 27.57 -7.58
C ASN A 69 -16.68 26.60 -8.53
N THR A 70 -16.89 25.34 -8.14
CA THR A 70 -17.69 24.38 -8.92
C THR A 70 -19.17 24.73 -8.86
N ALA A 71 -19.69 25.10 -7.69
CA ALA A 71 -21.08 25.54 -7.50
C ALA A 71 -21.37 26.87 -8.21
N ARG A 72 -20.40 27.77 -8.26
CA ARG A 72 -20.47 29.08 -8.93
C ARG A 72 -20.19 29.01 -10.44
N LYS A 73 -20.36 27.84 -11.08
CA LYS A 73 -20.18 27.72 -12.53
C LYS A 73 -20.98 28.80 -13.25
N PRO A 74 -20.33 29.70 -14.02
CA PRO A 74 -21.02 30.79 -14.68
C PRO A 74 -22.02 30.21 -15.69
N TYR A 75 -23.29 30.42 -15.39
CA TYR A 75 -24.42 30.36 -16.30
C TYR A 75 -24.77 29.00 -16.94
N LYS A 76 -25.75 28.30 -16.35
CA LYS A 76 -26.48 27.26 -17.07
C LYS A 76 -27.38 27.82 -18.19
N ASN A 77 -27.83 29.09 -18.10
CA ASN A 77 -28.62 29.75 -19.14
C ASN A 77 -28.62 31.28 -18.96
N PRO A 78 -27.72 32.05 -19.56
CA PRO A 78 -27.80 33.50 -19.55
C PRO A 78 -28.49 34.02 -20.83
N ARG A 79 -29.77 34.33 -20.74
CA ARG A 79 -30.39 35.21 -21.73
C ARG A 79 -29.71 36.59 -21.59
N GLY A 80 -28.99 37.05 -22.63
CA GLY A 80 -28.50 38.45 -22.71
C GLY A 80 -27.00 38.71 -22.53
N ILE A 81 -26.12 37.73 -22.37
CA ILE A 81 -24.66 37.99 -22.28
C ILE A 81 -23.97 37.72 -23.63
N ALA A 82 -23.18 38.71 -24.11
CA ALA A 82 -22.41 38.58 -25.33
C ALA A 82 -21.49 37.33 -25.28
N PRO A 83 -21.40 36.52 -26.36
CA PRO A 83 -20.62 35.29 -26.41
C PRO A 83 -19.13 35.44 -26.01
N ARG A 84 -18.51 36.59 -26.32
CA ARG A 84 -17.12 36.92 -25.96
C ARG A 84 -16.96 37.07 -24.44
N LEU A 85 -17.89 37.76 -23.77
CA LEU A 85 -17.85 37.97 -22.32
C LEU A 85 -18.08 36.68 -21.55
N ARG A 86 -18.96 35.82 -22.05
CA ARG A 86 -19.21 34.47 -21.52
C ARG A 86 -17.94 33.61 -21.59
N ARG A 87 -17.29 33.52 -22.75
CA ARG A 87 -16.02 32.78 -22.93
C ARG A 87 -14.93 33.27 -21.98
N ARG A 88 -14.79 34.59 -21.80
CA ARG A 88 -13.82 35.18 -20.88
C ARG A 88 -14.09 34.81 -19.42
N LYS A 89 -15.35 34.85 -18.98
CA LYS A 89 -15.75 34.40 -17.61
C LYS A 89 -15.53 32.91 -17.40
N GLU A 90 -15.85 32.09 -18.37
CA GLU A 90 -15.58 30.63 -18.32
C GLU A 90 -14.08 30.34 -18.27
N GLN A 91 -13.26 31.04 -19.02
CA GLN A 91 -11.79 30.89 -18.98
C GLN A 91 -11.20 31.33 -17.63
N MET A 92 -11.65 32.45 -17.06
CA MET A 92 -11.20 32.91 -15.73
C MET A 92 -11.60 31.93 -14.65
N TRP A 93 -12.83 31.42 -14.71
CA TRP A 93 -13.32 30.39 -13.77
C TRP A 93 -12.51 29.10 -13.87
N GLN A 94 -12.21 28.60 -15.08
CA GLN A 94 -11.36 27.43 -15.28
C GLN A 94 -9.93 27.67 -14.75
N ARG A 95 -9.32 28.80 -15.06
CA ARG A 95 -7.97 29.15 -14.58
C ARG A 95 -7.91 29.18 -13.06
N ARG A 96 -8.89 29.76 -12.38
CA ARG A 96 -8.96 29.81 -10.90
C ARG A 96 -9.04 28.40 -10.31
N ARG A 97 -9.90 27.54 -10.84
CA ARG A 97 -10.02 26.14 -10.39
C ARG A 97 -8.73 25.36 -10.60
N THR A 98 -8.14 25.47 -11.78
CA THR A 98 -6.86 24.82 -12.08
C THR A 98 -5.76 25.32 -11.14
N PHE A 99 -5.71 26.62 -10.85
CA PHE A 99 -4.75 27.18 -9.89
C PHE A 99 -4.86 26.52 -8.50
N PHE A 100 -6.05 26.47 -7.90
CA PHE A 100 -6.23 25.84 -6.57
C PHE A 100 -5.91 24.34 -6.59
N LEU A 101 -6.25 23.64 -7.67
CA LEU A 101 -5.89 22.24 -7.84
C LEU A 101 -4.36 22.07 -7.89
N VAL A 102 -3.68 22.84 -8.71
CA VAL A 102 -2.21 22.76 -8.85
C VAL A 102 -1.52 23.10 -7.54
N VAL A 103 -1.94 24.17 -6.86
CA VAL A 103 -1.41 24.54 -5.53
C VAL A 103 -1.58 23.39 -4.54
N GLY A 104 -2.75 22.75 -4.51
CA GLY A 104 -3.00 21.63 -3.60
C GLY A 104 -2.20 20.38 -3.93
N ILE A 105 -2.03 20.06 -5.21
CA ILE A 105 -1.17 18.94 -5.63
C ILE A 105 0.29 19.24 -5.28
N VAL A 106 0.80 20.42 -5.66
CA VAL A 106 2.18 20.84 -5.39
C VAL A 106 2.46 20.82 -3.88
N TRP A 107 1.54 21.34 -3.05
CA TRP A 107 1.66 21.28 -1.60
C TRP A 107 1.89 19.85 -1.08
N ASN A 108 1.05 18.91 -1.48
CA ASN A 108 1.16 17.52 -1.03
C ASN A 108 2.41 16.82 -1.60
N VAL A 109 2.79 17.12 -2.85
CA VAL A 109 4.00 16.58 -3.48
C VAL A 109 5.26 17.14 -2.81
N VAL A 110 5.31 18.44 -2.51
CA VAL A 110 6.46 19.07 -1.80
C VAL A 110 6.60 18.52 -0.39
N LEU A 111 5.50 18.33 0.35
CA LEU A 111 5.55 17.67 1.65
C LEU A 111 6.11 16.25 1.53
N LEU A 112 5.61 15.48 0.59
CA LEU A 112 6.04 14.10 0.37
C LEU A 112 7.52 14.03 -0.02
N LEU A 113 7.95 14.82 -1.01
CA LEU A 113 9.34 14.86 -1.48
C LEU A 113 10.26 15.41 -0.40
N GLY A 114 9.87 16.46 0.29
CA GLY A 114 10.65 17.07 1.36
C GLY A 114 10.96 16.05 2.47
N PHE A 115 9.94 15.42 3.03
CA PHE A 115 10.14 14.48 4.13
C PHE A 115 10.71 13.13 3.70
N LYS A 116 10.57 12.73 2.46
CA LYS A 116 11.06 11.43 1.97
C LYS A 116 12.47 11.50 1.38
N TYR A 117 12.75 12.54 0.61
CA TYR A 117 13.96 12.59 -0.22
C TYR A 117 14.99 13.62 0.24
N LEU A 118 14.60 14.61 1.04
CA LEU A 118 15.55 15.61 1.56
C LEU A 118 16.73 14.94 2.31
N PRO A 119 16.52 13.92 3.16
CA PRO A 119 17.62 13.22 3.81
C PRO A 119 18.58 12.52 2.84
N PHE A 120 18.10 12.13 1.66
CA PHE A 120 18.93 11.54 0.61
C PHE A 120 19.69 12.60 -0.20
N PHE A 121 19.06 13.71 -0.54
CA PHE A 121 19.66 14.74 -1.38
C PHE A 121 20.67 15.62 -0.62
N LEU A 122 20.44 15.91 0.66
CA LEU A 122 21.33 16.79 1.43
C LEU A 122 22.80 16.28 1.46
N PRO A 123 23.07 15.01 1.82
CA PRO A 123 24.44 14.48 1.79
C PRO A 123 25.03 14.42 0.39
N SER A 124 24.22 14.12 -0.62
CA SER A 124 24.67 14.08 -2.02
C SER A 124 25.03 15.47 -2.53
N TRP A 125 24.33 16.51 -2.11
CA TRP A 125 24.64 17.91 -2.48
C TRP A 125 25.87 18.44 -1.74
N ASP A 126 26.12 18.05 -0.50
CA ASP A 126 27.34 18.42 0.22
C ASP A 126 28.60 17.87 -0.50
N THR A 127 28.47 16.67 -1.10
CA THR A 127 29.55 16.07 -1.91
C THR A 127 29.76 16.78 -3.25
N LEU A 128 28.68 17.23 -3.90
CA LEU A 128 28.72 17.88 -5.22
C LEU A 128 29.01 19.38 -5.13
N MET A 129 28.54 20.05 -4.10
CA MET A 129 28.67 21.48 -3.87
C MET A 129 28.94 21.72 -2.37
N PRO A 130 30.21 21.72 -1.93
CA PRO A 130 30.58 21.84 -0.52
C PRO A 130 30.41 23.30 -0.05
N PHE A 131 29.18 23.82 -0.09
CA PHE A 131 28.84 25.09 0.51
C PHE A 131 28.63 24.87 2.02
N GLU A 132 29.25 25.75 2.82
CA GLU A 132 29.13 25.74 4.29
C GLU A 132 27.64 25.75 4.77
N VAL A 133 26.76 26.40 4.01
CA VAL A 133 25.30 26.43 4.26
C VAL A 133 24.66 25.05 4.10
N VAL A 134 25.09 24.25 3.10
CA VAL A 134 24.56 22.88 2.88
C VAL A 134 25.05 21.94 3.95
N ARG A 135 26.34 22.03 4.33
CA ARG A 135 26.91 21.23 5.42
C ARG A 135 26.23 21.55 6.74
N ASN A 136 26.09 22.81 7.10
CA ASN A 136 25.38 23.23 8.31
C ASN A 136 23.93 22.76 8.29
N ALA A 137 23.21 22.87 7.16
CA ALA A 137 21.85 22.36 7.03
C ALA A 137 21.78 20.83 7.20
N THR A 138 22.75 20.09 6.68
CA THR A 138 22.86 18.64 6.82
C THR A 138 23.05 18.26 8.30
N ASP A 139 23.99 18.90 8.99
CA ASP A 139 24.31 18.60 10.38
C ASP A 139 23.19 19.00 11.35
N TRP A 140 22.45 20.09 11.06
CA TRP A 140 21.35 20.57 11.90
C TRP A 140 20.01 19.88 11.61
N VAL A 141 19.71 19.51 10.37
CA VAL A 141 18.39 19.01 9.97
C VAL A 141 18.31 17.49 10.07
N LEU A 142 19.32 16.76 9.59
CA LEU A 142 19.24 15.30 9.49
C LEU A 142 19.02 14.56 10.82
N PRO A 143 19.69 14.91 11.94
CA PRO A 143 19.51 14.20 13.21
C PRO A 143 18.09 14.31 13.78
N TYR A 144 17.34 15.37 13.42
CA TYR A 144 15.99 15.63 13.91
C TYR A 144 14.91 15.37 12.85
N PHE A 145 15.31 14.94 11.65
CA PHE A 145 14.40 14.81 10.53
C PHE A 145 13.74 13.43 10.52
N ILE A 146 12.60 13.34 11.20
CA ILE A 146 11.82 12.10 11.25
C ILE A 146 10.62 12.24 10.30
N ALA A 147 10.57 11.39 9.27
CA ALA A 147 9.43 11.36 8.34
C ALA A 147 8.14 10.96 9.09
N PRO A 148 7.03 11.69 8.89
CA PRO A 148 5.76 11.32 9.49
C PRO A 148 5.28 9.96 9.03
N LEU A 149 4.94 9.08 9.98
CA LEU A 149 4.33 7.79 9.67
C LEU A 149 3.03 8.00 8.87
N GLY A 150 2.91 7.27 7.76
CA GLY A 150 1.72 7.34 6.91
C GLY A 150 1.62 8.58 6.02
N LEU A 151 2.64 9.46 5.95
CA LEU A 151 2.62 10.68 5.13
C LEU A 151 2.29 10.38 3.66
N SER A 152 2.80 9.27 3.13
CA SER A 152 2.56 8.82 1.75
C SER A 152 1.06 8.56 1.50
N PHE A 153 0.44 7.75 2.32
CA PHE A 153 -1.00 7.43 2.23
C PHE A 153 -1.86 8.65 2.50
N PHE A 154 -1.47 9.46 3.47
CA PHE A 154 -2.10 10.73 3.77
C PHE A 154 -2.11 11.66 2.54
N SER A 155 -0.96 11.86 1.90
CA SER A 155 -0.84 12.72 0.71
C SER A 155 -1.63 12.19 -0.50
N PHE A 156 -1.62 10.88 -0.73
CA PHE A 156 -2.39 10.27 -1.81
C PHE A 156 -3.89 10.49 -1.66
N GLU A 157 -4.43 10.34 -0.45
CA GLU A 157 -5.85 10.64 -0.20
C GLU A 157 -6.17 12.14 -0.33
N CYS A 158 -5.26 13.03 0.08
CA CYS A 158 -5.42 14.48 -0.10
C CYS A 158 -5.47 14.85 -1.59
N ILE A 159 -4.53 14.34 -2.39
CA ILE A 159 -4.50 14.56 -3.84
C ILE A 159 -5.77 14.00 -4.50
N ALA A 160 -6.17 12.78 -4.14
CA ALA A 160 -7.39 12.16 -4.65
C ALA A 160 -8.62 13.01 -4.35
N TYR A 161 -8.77 13.48 -3.11
CA TYR A 161 -9.86 14.36 -2.71
C TYR A 161 -9.92 15.65 -3.53
N LEU A 162 -8.80 16.36 -3.71
CA LEU A 162 -8.75 17.61 -4.49
C LEU A 162 -9.09 17.38 -5.96
N ILE A 163 -8.59 16.29 -6.56
CA ILE A 163 -8.89 15.94 -7.95
C ILE A 163 -10.37 15.55 -8.10
N ASP A 164 -10.93 14.80 -7.17
CA ASP A 164 -12.34 14.38 -7.23
C ASP A 164 -13.25 15.60 -7.09
N VAL A 165 -12.98 16.55 -6.18
CA VAL A 165 -13.71 17.82 -6.08
C VAL A 165 -13.54 18.66 -7.36
N TYR A 166 -12.34 18.72 -7.93
CA TYR A 166 -12.13 19.39 -9.23
C TYR A 166 -12.95 18.74 -10.36
N ARG A 167 -13.13 17.42 -10.35
CA ARG A 167 -13.97 16.69 -11.31
C ARG A 167 -15.46 16.87 -11.11
N GLY A 168 -15.88 17.50 -10.00
CA GLY A 168 -17.26 17.84 -9.73
C GLY A 168 -17.91 17.13 -8.56
N ALA A 169 -17.16 16.33 -7.82
CA ALA A 169 -17.62 15.75 -6.57
C ALA A 169 -17.84 16.86 -5.52
N PRO A 170 -18.83 16.72 -4.58
CA PRO A 170 -19.08 17.72 -3.56
C PRO A 170 -17.90 17.85 -2.59
N ALA A 171 -17.51 19.08 -2.27
CA ALA A 171 -16.50 19.33 -1.26
C ALA A 171 -17.03 18.99 0.14
N CYS A 172 -16.15 18.56 1.04
CA CYS A 172 -16.49 18.35 2.43
C CYS A 172 -16.88 19.70 3.10
N PRO A 173 -18.07 19.82 3.71
CA PRO A 173 -18.53 21.10 4.23
C PRO A 173 -17.91 21.48 5.59
N ARG A 174 -17.47 20.50 6.38
CA ARG A 174 -17.02 20.71 7.76
C ARG A 174 -15.67 20.08 8.02
N PHE A 175 -14.74 20.86 8.60
CA PHE A 175 -13.39 20.37 8.91
C PHE A 175 -13.38 19.13 9.81
N LEU A 176 -14.28 19.06 10.78
CA LEU A 176 -14.38 17.91 11.69
C LEU A 176 -14.67 16.59 10.94
N GLU A 177 -15.52 16.64 9.91
CA GLU A 177 -15.84 15.49 9.06
C GLU A 177 -14.63 15.09 8.20
N PHE A 178 -13.95 16.08 7.63
CA PHE A 178 -12.73 15.86 6.86
C PHE A 178 -11.61 15.29 7.73
N ALA A 179 -11.42 15.82 8.94
CA ALA A 179 -10.44 15.32 9.88
C ALA A 179 -10.76 13.88 10.32
N THR A 180 -12.03 13.54 10.61
CA THR A 180 -12.44 12.16 10.93
C THR A 180 -12.09 11.20 9.81
N TYR A 181 -12.32 11.59 8.56
CA TYR A 181 -11.90 10.81 7.40
C TYR A 181 -10.39 10.65 7.31
N LYS A 182 -9.65 11.75 7.46
CA LYS A 182 -8.19 11.76 7.25
C LYS A 182 -7.42 11.05 8.35
N PHE A 183 -7.81 11.25 9.60
CA PHE A 183 -7.08 10.74 10.75
C PHE A 183 -7.59 9.39 11.26
N PHE A 184 -8.53 8.75 10.58
CA PHE A 184 -9.06 7.47 11.05
C PHE A 184 -7.96 6.44 11.29
N PHE A 185 -7.76 6.06 12.57
CA PHE A 185 -6.61 5.29 13.05
C PHE A 185 -6.37 3.97 12.30
N ALA A 186 -7.46 3.28 11.93
CA ALA A 186 -7.33 1.96 11.29
C ALA A 186 -6.70 2.03 9.88
N LYS A 187 -6.72 3.20 9.21
CA LYS A 187 -6.16 3.35 7.86
C LYS A 187 -5.02 4.38 7.76
N LEU A 188 -4.80 5.20 8.79
CA LEU A 188 -3.96 6.40 8.69
C LEU A 188 -2.52 6.11 8.27
N ILE A 189 -1.91 5.02 8.76
CA ILE A 189 -0.48 4.74 8.55
C ILE A 189 -0.23 4.10 7.19
N ALA A 190 -0.75 2.90 6.96
CA ALA A 190 -0.58 2.13 5.72
C ALA A 190 -1.86 1.38 5.32
N GLY A 191 -3.02 1.84 5.78
CA GLY A 191 -4.30 1.22 5.48
C GLY A 191 -4.73 1.42 4.03
N PRO A 192 -5.81 0.77 3.60
CA PRO A 192 -6.32 0.93 2.25
C PRO A 192 -6.62 2.38 1.90
N ILE A 193 -6.12 2.86 0.75
CA ILE A 193 -6.37 4.22 0.27
C ILE A 193 -7.86 4.36 -0.03
N THR A 194 -8.54 5.23 0.71
CA THR A 194 -9.99 5.43 0.59
C THR A 194 -10.32 6.74 -0.08
N ARG A 195 -11.48 6.81 -0.75
CA ARG A 195 -12.00 8.06 -1.30
C ARG A 195 -12.95 8.70 -0.30
N TYR A 196 -12.90 10.03 -0.18
CA TYR A 196 -13.74 10.77 0.77
C TYR A 196 -15.24 10.48 0.58
N HIS A 197 -15.73 10.41 -0.67
CA HIS A 197 -17.17 10.21 -0.93
C HIS A 197 -17.65 8.86 -0.45
N HIS A 198 -16.91 7.78 -0.69
CA HIS A 198 -17.27 6.44 -0.20
C HIS A 198 -17.24 6.36 1.33
N TRP A 199 -16.31 7.08 1.97
CA TRP A 199 -16.28 7.21 3.41
C TRP A 199 -17.50 7.98 3.92
N GLN A 200 -17.81 9.13 3.33
CA GLN A 200 -18.91 10.00 3.72
C GLN A 200 -20.25 9.29 3.64
N GLU A 201 -20.53 8.58 2.54
CA GLU A 201 -21.75 7.81 2.34
C GLU A 201 -21.98 6.82 3.48
N GLN A 202 -20.97 6.05 3.85
CA GLN A 202 -21.04 5.09 4.95
C GLN A 202 -21.23 5.77 6.30
N PHE A 203 -20.52 6.87 6.54
CA PHE A 203 -20.54 7.58 7.81
C PHE A 203 -21.86 8.35 8.04
N MET A 204 -22.50 8.80 6.95
CA MET A 204 -23.79 9.47 6.98
C MET A 204 -24.95 8.51 7.21
N THR A 205 -24.84 7.28 6.75
CA THR A 205 -25.86 6.25 6.94
C THR A 205 -25.87 5.79 8.38
N GLN A 206 -27.05 5.69 8.99
CA GLN A 206 -27.19 5.13 10.32
C GLN A 206 -26.77 3.66 10.31
N GLN A 207 -25.73 3.33 11.05
CA GLN A 207 -25.24 1.98 11.17
C GLN A 207 -25.84 1.31 12.40
N PHE A 208 -26.15 0.03 12.27
CA PHE A 208 -26.56 -0.84 13.38
C PHE A 208 -25.52 -1.91 13.59
N LEU A 209 -25.33 -2.30 14.84
CA LEU A 209 -24.47 -3.43 15.18
C LEU A 209 -25.09 -4.72 14.63
N ARG A 210 -24.44 -5.35 13.68
CA ARG A 210 -24.89 -6.60 13.06
C ARG A 210 -23.92 -7.71 13.42
N VAL A 211 -24.44 -8.81 13.91
CA VAL A 211 -23.65 -9.98 14.32
C VAL A 211 -22.72 -10.46 13.19
N ASP A 212 -23.25 -10.53 11.96
CA ASP A 212 -22.45 -10.94 10.79
C ASP A 212 -21.23 -10.06 10.59
N ARG A 213 -21.39 -8.72 10.72
CA ARG A 213 -20.29 -7.77 10.56
C ARG A 213 -19.28 -7.85 11.69
N VAL A 214 -19.75 -8.03 12.92
CA VAL A 214 -18.86 -8.20 14.09
C VAL A 214 -18.04 -9.46 13.94
N THR A 215 -18.68 -10.57 13.59
CA THR A 215 -18.01 -11.86 13.38
C THR A 215 -17.00 -11.77 12.23
N GLU A 216 -17.36 -11.14 11.12
CA GLU A 216 -16.45 -10.94 9.99
C GLU A 216 -15.27 -10.03 10.37
N GLY A 217 -15.53 -8.95 11.13
CA GLY A 217 -14.50 -8.06 11.63
C GLY A 217 -13.49 -8.77 12.54
N LEU A 218 -13.99 -9.55 13.49
CA LEU A 218 -13.14 -10.37 14.39
C LEU A 218 -12.34 -11.43 13.61
N TRP A 219 -12.97 -12.08 12.62
CA TRP A 219 -12.30 -13.05 11.76
C TRP A 219 -11.16 -12.40 10.94
N LEU A 220 -11.38 -11.21 10.38
CA LEU A 220 -10.33 -10.47 9.68
C LEU A 220 -9.18 -10.11 10.63
N ILE A 221 -9.46 -9.67 11.85
CA ILE A 221 -8.41 -9.40 12.85
C ILE A 221 -7.62 -10.67 13.18
N ALA A 222 -8.30 -11.77 13.45
CA ALA A 222 -7.65 -13.03 13.79
C ALA A 222 -6.82 -13.59 12.62
N SER A 223 -7.37 -13.60 11.40
CA SER A 223 -6.64 -14.05 10.21
C SER A 223 -5.45 -13.14 9.88
N GLY A 224 -5.61 -11.82 10.05
CA GLY A 224 -4.53 -10.86 9.90
C GLY A 224 -3.42 -11.04 10.93
N ALA A 225 -3.78 -11.34 12.18
CA ALA A 225 -2.82 -11.65 13.25
C ALA A 225 -2.02 -12.93 12.95
N ILE A 226 -2.66 -13.99 12.45
CA ILE A 226 -1.97 -15.21 11.96
C ILE A 226 -0.98 -14.86 10.85
N LYS A 227 -1.43 -14.12 9.82
CA LYS A 227 -0.57 -13.74 8.69
C LYS A 227 0.67 -12.96 9.14
N LYS A 228 0.51 -11.97 10.01
CA LYS A 228 1.62 -11.16 10.53
C LYS A 228 2.46 -11.94 11.54
N GLY A 229 1.86 -12.39 12.64
CA GLY A 229 2.61 -12.94 13.78
C GLY A 229 3.20 -14.34 13.54
N LEU A 230 2.47 -15.24 12.85
CA LEU A 230 2.94 -16.61 12.66
C LEU A 230 3.62 -16.85 11.32
N LEU A 231 3.23 -16.12 10.27
CA LEU A 231 3.80 -16.35 8.94
C LEU A 231 4.87 -15.31 8.61
N ALA A 232 4.52 -14.01 8.55
CA ALA A 232 5.46 -12.98 8.10
C ALA A 232 6.67 -12.82 9.02
N ASP A 233 6.45 -12.72 10.34
CA ASP A 233 7.54 -12.50 11.30
C ASP A 233 8.46 -13.74 11.42
N ARG A 234 7.93 -14.95 11.23
CA ARG A 234 8.76 -16.17 11.17
C ARG A 234 9.58 -16.24 9.88
N LEU A 235 8.98 -15.92 8.73
CA LEU A 235 9.70 -15.87 7.47
C LEU A 235 10.81 -14.81 7.49
N ALA A 236 10.58 -13.69 8.18
CA ALA A 236 11.55 -12.61 8.32
C ALA A 236 12.88 -13.06 8.94
N ILE A 237 12.85 -14.01 9.87
CA ILE A 237 14.07 -14.54 10.50
C ILE A 237 15.00 -15.12 9.44
N PHE A 238 14.49 -16.03 8.60
CA PHE A 238 15.29 -16.64 7.54
C PHE A 238 15.72 -15.62 6.48
N VAL A 239 14.80 -14.75 6.04
CA VAL A 239 15.06 -13.70 5.05
C VAL A 239 16.20 -12.79 5.51
N ASN A 240 16.17 -12.32 6.76
CA ASN A 240 17.21 -11.46 7.31
C ASN A 240 18.55 -12.21 7.43
N LEU A 241 18.54 -13.45 7.94
CA LEU A 241 19.78 -14.25 8.03
C LEU A 241 20.46 -14.43 6.67
N CYS A 242 19.70 -14.65 5.60
CA CYS A 242 20.27 -14.81 4.27
C CYS A 242 20.73 -13.48 3.65
N PHE A 243 19.87 -12.45 3.66
CA PHE A 243 20.19 -11.19 2.99
C PHE A 243 21.16 -10.29 3.77
N ASP A 244 21.32 -10.49 5.08
CA ASP A 244 22.35 -9.80 5.86
C ASP A 244 23.72 -10.50 5.75
N ASN A 245 23.78 -11.73 5.19
CA ASN A 245 24.99 -12.53 5.00
C ASN A 245 25.15 -13.01 3.54
N LEU A 246 24.92 -12.14 2.57
CA LEU A 246 24.86 -12.46 1.14
C LEU A 246 26.00 -13.35 0.65
N GLN A 247 27.26 -12.99 0.98
CA GLN A 247 28.46 -13.66 0.49
C GLN A 247 28.65 -15.08 1.04
N ARG A 248 27.89 -15.46 2.07
CA ARG A 248 27.95 -16.79 2.70
C ARG A 248 26.78 -17.69 2.28
N ALA A 249 25.68 -17.11 1.78
CA ALA A 249 24.50 -17.81 1.32
C ALA A 249 24.71 -18.33 -0.11
N GLY A 250 24.51 -19.61 -0.35
CA GLY A 250 24.62 -20.19 -1.69
C GLY A 250 23.38 -19.94 -2.56
N SER A 251 23.46 -20.30 -3.84
CA SER A 251 22.36 -20.11 -4.81
C SER A 251 21.01 -20.67 -4.33
N GLY A 252 21.02 -21.86 -3.73
CA GLY A 252 19.79 -22.45 -3.16
C GLY A 252 19.20 -21.63 -2.02
N ASP A 253 20.04 -21.06 -1.17
CA ASP A 253 19.63 -20.20 -0.06
C ASP A 253 19.05 -18.88 -0.57
N LEU A 254 19.67 -18.29 -1.60
CA LEU A 254 19.22 -17.04 -2.23
C LEU A 254 17.86 -17.22 -2.91
N TRP A 255 17.62 -18.36 -3.59
CA TRP A 255 16.30 -18.67 -4.15
C TRP A 255 15.24 -18.86 -3.07
N LEU A 256 15.56 -19.62 -2.00
CA LEU A 256 14.63 -19.82 -0.89
C LEU A 256 14.34 -18.50 -0.15
N ALA A 257 15.37 -17.66 0.05
CA ALA A 257 15.22 -16.34 0.66
C ALA A 257 14.36 -15.40 -0.20
N THR A 258 14.53 -15.45 -1.53
CA THR A 258 13.70 -14.67 -2.46
C THR A 258 12.23 -15.11 -2.41
N LEU A 259 11.98 -16.43 -2.39
CA LEU A 259 10.62 -16.98 -2.22
C LEU A 259 10.04 -16.61 -0.85
N ALA A 260 10.81 -16.80 0.21
CA ALA A 260 10.40 -16.47 1.58
C ALA A 260 10.09 -14.98 1.73
N TYR A 261 10.90 -14.08 1.13
CA TYR A 261 10.65 -12.64 1.17
C TYR A 261 9.36 -12.24 0.45
N GLY A 262 9.09 -12.80 -0.72
CA GLY A 262 7.83 -12.53 -1.42
C GLY A 262 6.62 -12.96 -0.59
N LEU A 263 6.67 -14.14 0.04
CA LEU A 263 5.62 -14.61 0.95
C LEU A 263 5.53 -13.75 2.21
N GLN A 264 6.67 -13.38 2.82
CA GLN A 264 6.74 -12.46 3.95
C GLN A 264 6.06 -11.13 3.63
N LEU A 265 6.42 -10.49 2.52
CA LEU A 265 5.86 -9.21 2.09
C LEU A 265 4.34 -9.28 1.91
N TYR A 266 3.84 -10.37 1.33
CA TYR A 266 2.41 -10.59 1.16
C TYR A 266 1.70 -10.79 2.50
N PHE A 267 2.20 -11.65 3.38
CA PHE A 267 1.56 -11.93 4.65
C PHE A 267 1.65 -10.75 5.61
N ASP A 268 2.77 -10.03 5.63
CA ASP A 268 2.96 -8.81 6.42
C ASP A 268 1.91 -7.75 6.07
N PHE A 269 1.86 -7.39 4.80
CA PHE A 269 0.99 -6.30 4.37
C PHE A 269 -0.49 -6.71 4.29
N SER A 270 -0.81 -7.91 3.80
CA SER A 270 -2.19 -8.39 3.81
C SER A 270 -2.72 -8.60 5.23
N GLY A 271 -1.85 -9.04 6.15
CA GLY A 271 -2.18 -9.18 7.56
C GLY A 271 -2.52 -7.83 8.21
N TYR A 272 -1.69 -6.82 7.96
CA TYR A 272 -1.97 -5.45 8.38
C TYR A 272 -3.33 -4.94 7.87
N VAL A 273 -3.56 -5.10 6.56
CA VAL A 273 -4.81 -4.65 5.91
C VAL A 273 -6.03 -5.36 6.48
N ASP A 274 -5.93 -6.66 6.76
CA ASP A 274 -7.05 -7.43 7.35
C ASP A 274 -7.36 -6.94 8.76
N ILE A 275 -6.36 -6.68 9.61
CA ILE A 275 -6.57 -6.11 10.94
C ILE A 275 -7.21 -4.72 10.84
N ALA A 276 -6.71 -3.87 9.96
CA ALA A 276 -7.26 -2.53 9.72
C ALA A 276 -8.73 -2.57 9.27
N ARG A 277 -9.05 -3.46 8.31
CA ARG A 277 -10.41 -3.68 7.81
C ARG A 277 -11.33 -4.24 8.88
N GLY A 278 -10.84 -5.24 9.63
CA GLY A 278 -11.59 -5.84 10.74
C GLY A 278 -11.91 -4.81 11.82
N SER A 279 -10.93 -3.99 12.23
CA SER A 279 -11.12 -2.93 13.21
C SER A 279 -12.13 -1.88 12.75
N ALA A 280 -12.07 -1.47 11.49
CA ALA A 280 -13.04 -0.56 10.89
C ALA A 280 -14.45 -1.18 10.85
N MET A 281 -14.55 -2.48 10.53
CA MET A 281 -15.82 -3.20 10.45
C MET A 281 -16.53 -3.33 11.80
N LEU A 282 -15.78 -3.46 12.91
CA LEU A 282 -16.32 -3.40 14.26
C LEU A 282 -16.95 -2.03 14.60
N LEU A 283 -16.51 -0.97 13.93
CA LEU A 283 -17.07 0.39 14.00
C LEU A 283 -18.13 0.67 12.95
N GLY A 284 -18.57 -0.35 12.20
CA GLY A 284 -19.55 -0.22 11.14
C GLY A 284 -19.04 0.38 9.84
N LEU A 285 -17.71 0.53 9.67
CA LEU A 285 -17.07 1.14 8.52
C LEU A 285 -16.38 0.08 7.66
N MET A 286 -16.58 0.14 6.34
CA MET A 286 -16.03 -0.82 5.39
C MET A 286 -14.83 -0.20 4.66
N LEU A 287 -13.64 -0.69 4.93
CA LEU A 287 -12.45 -0.34 4.16
C LEU A 287 -12.29 -1.30 2.95
N PRO A 288 -11.81 -0.80 1.80
CA PRO A 288 -11.63 -1.64 0.62
C PRO A 288 -10.58 -2.72 0.82
N GLN A 289 -10.69 -3.78 0.04
CA GLN A 289 -9.71 -4.86 -0.02
C GLN A 289 -8.46 -4.41 -0.79
N ASN A 290 -7.28 -4.89 -0.36
CA ASN A 290 -6.02 -4.60 -1.03
C ASN A 290 -5.38 -5.82 -1.72
N PHE A 291 -5.78 -7.03 -1.34
CA PHE A 291 -5.18 -8.27 -1.86
C PHE A 291 -6.24 -9.31 -2.20
N ASP A 292 -6.03 -10.02 -3.33
CA ASP A 292 -6.90 -11.10 -3.79
C ASP A 292 -6.09 -12.20 -4.48
N PHE A 293 -5.34 -13.00 -3.69
CA PHE A 293 -4.49 -14.09 -4.17
C PHE A 293 -3.55 -13.69 -5.33
N PRO A 294 -2.72 -12.65 -5.19
CA PRO A 294 -1.93 -12.09 -6.29
C PRO A 294 -0.90 -13.08 -6.87
N TYR A 295 -0.36 -13.99 -6.06
CA TYR A 295 0.64 -14.97 -6.50
C TYR A 295 0.07 -16.16 -7.29
N LEU A 296 -1.25 -16.20 -7.48
CA LEU A 296 -1.92 -17.19 -8.33
C LEU A 296 -2.38 -16.63 -9.67
N THR A 297 -1.88 -15.47 -10.06
CA THR A 297 -2.21 -14.82 -11.32
C THR A 297 -1.31 -15.30 -12.47
N THR A 298 -1.89 -15.42 -13.65
CA THR A 298 -1.22 -15.89 -14.87
C THR A 298 -0.74 -14.76 -15.77
N SER A 299 -0.92 -13.51 -15.36
CA SER A 299 -0.42 -12.34 -16.08
C SER A 299 -0.08 -11.20 -15.13
N ILE A 300 0.91 -10.39 -15.51
CA ILE A 300 1.33 -9.22 -14.73
C ILE A 300 0.22 -8.16 -14.60
N ALA A 301 -0.65 -8.04 -15.60
CA ALA A 301 -1.80 -7.14 -15.52
C ALA A 301 -2.83 -7.61 -14.48
N ASP A 302 -3.07 -8.92 -14.37
CA ASP A 302 -3.94 -9.48 -13.34
C ASP A 302 -3.29 -9.42 -11.96
N PHE A 303 -1.96 -9.61 -11.86
CA PHE A 303 -1.20 -9.40 -10.63
C PHE A 303 -1.46 -8.01 -10.05
N TRP A 304 -1.32 -6.93 -10.82
CA TRP A 304 -1.56 -5.56 -10.38
C TRP A 304 -3.04 -5.24 -10.11
N ARG A 305 -3.98 -6.03 -10.59
CA ARG A 305 -5.40 -5.96 -10.20
C ARG A 305 -5.67 -6.57 -8.84
N ARG A 306 -4.76 -7.44 -8.34
CA ARG A 306 -4.93 -8.22 -7.11
C ARG A 306 -3.89 -7.93 -6.04
N TRP A 307 -2.80 -7.24 -6.39
CA TRP A 307 -1.77 -6.75 -5.48
C TRP A 307 -1.99 -5.27 -5.21
N HIS A 308 -2.03 -4.87 -3.93
CA HIS A 308 -2.17 -3.48 -3.50
C HIS A 308 -3.23 -2.71 -4.31
N MET A 309 -4.44 -3.26 -4.34
CA MET A 309 -5.52 -2.88 -5.26
C MET A 309 -5.87 -1.39 -5.16
N THR A 310 -5.88 -0.82 -3.95
CA THR A 310 -6.22 0.60 -3.75
C THR A 310 -5.13 1.54 -4.27
N LEU A 311 -3.86 1.16 -4.20
CA LEU A 311 -2.76 1.89 -4.86
C LEU A 311 -2.87 1.77 -6.38
N GLY A 312 -3.13 0.57 -6.90
CA GLY A 312 -3.35 0.35 -8.33
C GLY A 312 -4.50 1.20 -8.87
N ASP A 313 -5.60 1.28 -8.13
CA ASP A 313 -6.73 2.17 -8.45
C ASP A 313 -6.36 3.64 -8.41
N TRP A 314 -5.56 4.06 -7.42
CA TRP A 314 -5.08 5.43 -7.32
C TRP A 314 -4.19 5.79 -8.51
N LEU A 315 -3.16 4.98 -8.80
CA LEU A 315 -2.24 5.20 -9.94
C LEU A 315 -3.01 5.25 -11.26
N ARG A 316 -3.99 4.37 -11.47
CA ARG A 316 -4.81 4.34 -12.67
C ARG A 316 -5.66 5.60 -12.82
N ASN A 317 -6.35 6.04 -11.77
CA ASN A 317 -7.32 7.13 -11.84
C ASN A 317 -6.68 8.52 -11.81
N TYR A 318 -5.56 8.68 -11.09
CA TYR A 318 -4.96 9.99 -10.84
C TYR A 318 -3.64 10.21 -11.59
N LEU A 319 -3.07 9.16 -12.19
CA LEU A 319 -1.85 9.26 -12.98
C LEU A 319 -2.02 8.74 -14.42
N TYR A 320 -2.43 7.47 -14.58
CA TYR A 320 -2.51 6.85 -15.90
C TYR A 320 -3.57 7.48 -16.81
N PHE A 321 -4.79 7.71 -16.32
CA PHE A 321 -5.85 8.34 -17.12
C PHE A 321 -5.55 9.80 -17.47
N PRO A 322 -5.03 10.66 -16.59
CA PRO A 322 -4.58 12.01 -16.94
C PRO A 322 -3.49 12.05 -18.03
N LEU A 323 -2.57 11.06 -18.06
CA LEU A 323 -1.57 10.94 -19.13
C LEU A 323 -2.17 10.53 -20.49
N GLY A 324 -3.48 10.24 -20.55
CA GLY A 324 -4.22 9.82 -21.75
C GLY A 324 -4.63 8.36 -21.76
N GLY A 325 -4.17 7.57 -20.78
CA GLY A 325 -4.50 6.15 -20.67
C GLY A 325 -4.14 5.36 -21.93
N SER A 326 -5.04 4.49 -22.38
CA SER A 326 -4.90 3.71 -23.62
C SER A 326 -5.56 4.32 -24.86
N ARG A 327 -6.08 5.56 -24.75
CA ARG A 327 -6.87 6.20 -25.84
C ARG A 327 -6.02 6.78 -26.96
N ARG A 328 -4.71 6.98 -26.74
CA ARG A 328 -3.80 7.66 -27.68
C ARG A 328 -2.89 6.71 -28.45
N GLY A 329 -3.35 5.49 -28.72
CA GLY A 329 -2.60 4.46 -29.44
C GLY A 329 -1.65 3.62 -28.58
N LEU A 330 -1.10 2.56 -29.19
CA LEU A 330 -0.31 1.56 -28.49
C LEU A 330 1.00 2.12 -27.92
N SER A 331 1.78 2.86 -28.70
CA SER A 331 3.06 3.44 -28.26
C SER A 331 2.88 4.33 -27.05
N ARG A 332 1.87 5.22 -27.05
CA ARG A 332 1.57 6.08 -25.91
C ARG A 332 1.12 5.28 -24.68
N THR A 333 0.36 4.20 -24.89
CA THR A 333 -0.03 3.28 -23.82
C THR A 333 1.19 2.66 -23.14
N CYS A 334 2.15 2.15 -23.94
CA CYS A 334 3.39 1.57 -23.42
C CYS A 334 4.21 2.59 -22.61
N VAL A 335 4.38 3.80 -23.14
CA VAL A 335 5.08 4.89 -22.43
C VAL A 335 4.37 5.24 -21.12
N ASN A 336 3.05 5.35 -21.12
CA ASN A 336 2.29 5.64 -19.92
C ASN A 336 2.45 4.55 -18.84
N LEU A 337 2.47 3.27 -19.22
CA LEU A 337 2.67 2.15 -18.29
C LEU A 337 4.05 2.23 -17.63
N ILE A 338 5.11 2.50 -18.41
CA ILE A 338 6.47 2.66 -17.88
C ILE A 338 6.53 3.85 -16.92
N ILE A 339 6.02 5.02 -17.33
CA ILE A 339 6.02 6.23 -16.47
C ILE A 339 5.31 5.96 -15.13
N VAL A 340 4.13 5.33 -15.16
CA VAL A 340 3.36 5.04 -13.95
C VAL A 340 4.13 4.11 -13.02
N MET A 341 4.78 3.07 -13.56
CA MET A 341 5.54 2.13 -12.73
C MET A 341 6.86 2.70 -12.23
N LEU A 342 7.53 3.55 -12.99
CA LEU A 342 8.71 4.29 -12.52
C LEU A 342 8.34 5.25 -11.37
N ILE A 343 7.22 5.97 -11.49
CA ILE A 343 6.73 6.83 -10.39
C ILE A 343 6.38 6.00 -9.16
N ALA A 344 5.77 4.82 -9.33
CA ALA A 344 5.52 3.89 -8.23
C ALA A 344 6.83 3.42 -7.58
N GLY A 345 7.86 3.13 -8.37
CA GLY A 345 9.20 2.80 -7.88
C GLY A 345 9.83 3.96 -7.10
N ILE A 346 9.86 5.16 -7.67
CA ILE A 346 10.33 6.37 -6.97
C ILE A 346 9.58 6.53 -5.64
N TRP A 347 8.26 6.39 -5.64
CA TRP A 347 7.47 6.53 -4.43
C TRP A 347 7.86 5.54 -3.32
N HIS A 348 8.26 4.31 -3.65
CA HIS A 348 8.76 3.34 -2.69
C HIS A 348 10.17 3.67 -2.16
N GLY A 349 10.99 4.37 -2.93
CA GLY A 349 12.29 4.85 -2.48
C GLY A 349 12.17 5.98 -1.43
N GLY A 350 13.31 6.42 -0.88
CA GLY A 350 13.38 7.58 0.02
C GLY A 350 12.98 7.29 1.47
N ALA A 351 13.00 6.04 1.92
CA ALA A 351 12.96 5.74 3.35
C ALA A 351 14.25 6.21 4.02
N ALA A 352 14.14 6.87 5.18
CA ALA A 352 15.31 7.37 5.92
C ALA A 352 16.32 6.27 6.29
N THR A 353 15.84 5.03 6.41
CA THR A 353 16.64 3.84 6.74
C THR A 353 17.36 3.21 5.53
N ARG A 354 17.04 3.64 4.29
CA ARG A 354 17.54 3.06 3.04
C ARG A 354 17.90 4.17 2.04
N PRO A 355 19.12 4.68 2.07
CA PRO A 355 19.50 5.90 1.33
C PRO A 355 19.54 5.72 -0.20
N ASP A 356 19.67 4.49 -0.73
CA ASP A 356 19.75 4.27 -2.19
C ASP A 356 18.37 3.91 -2.77
N PRO A 357 17.72 4.81 -3.57
CA PRO A 357 16.44 4.54 -4.21
C PRO A 357 16.53 3.79 -5.53
N MET A 358 17.74 3.49 -6.04
CA MET A 358 17.93 2.98 -7.40
C MET A 358 17.34 1.59 -7.60
N GLY A 359 17.40 0.71 -6.60
CA GLY A 359 16.75 -0.60 -6.64
C GLY A 359 15.24 -0.51 -6.86
N TYR A 360 14.57 0.47 -6.23
CA TYR A 360 13.14 0.70 -6.45
C TYR A 360 12.83 1.21 -7.87
N LEU A 361 13.74 1.99 -8.48
CA LEU A 361 13.61 2.38 -9.89
C LEU A 361 13.75 1.18 -10.82
N VAL A 362 14.71 0.28 -10.55
CA VAL A 362 14.86 -0.98 -11.30
C VAL A 362 13.60 -1.83 -11.15
N TRP A 363 13.09 -1.99 -9.92
CA TRP A 363 11.83 -2.69 -9.66
C TRP A 363 10.66 -2.09 -10.47
N GLY A 364 10.48 -0.78 -10.42
CA GLY A 364 9.45 -0.08 -11.20
C GLY A 364 9.62 -0.26 -12.70
N GLY A 365 10.87 -0.16 -13.20
CA GLY A 365 11.22 -0.41 -14.60
C GLY A 365 10.88 -1.82 -15.06
N LEU A 366 11.24 -2.86 -14.28
CA LEU A 366 10.93 -4.26 -14.58
C LEU A 366 9.42 -4.48 -14.67
N HIS A 367 8.64 -3.97 -13.71
CA HIS A 367 7.17 -4.07 -13.74
C HIS A 367 6.56 -3.29 -14.91
N GLY A 368 7.10 -2.10 -15.22
CA GLY A 368 6.67 -1.31 -16.39
C GLY A 368 6.91 -2.04 -17.70
N LEU A 369 8.10 -2.60 -17.88
CA LEU A 369 8.46 -3.40 -19.06
C LEU A 369 7.63 -4.67 -19.17
N ALA A 370 7.39 -5.37 -18.06
CA ALA A 370 6.53 -6.55 -18.03
C ALA A 370 5.08 -6.23 -18.43
N LEU A 371 4.53 -5.09 -17.98
CA LEU A 371 3.20 -4.62 -18.41
C LEU A 371 3.17 -4.27 -19.90
N VAL A 372 4.25 -3.69 -20.44
CA VAL A 372 4.39 -3.42 -21.88
C VAL A 372 4.47 -4.73 -22.65
N ALA A 373 5.30 -5.69 -22.23
CA ALA A 373 5.40 -6.99 -22.86
C ALA A 373 4.04 -7.71 -22.88
N HIS A 374 3.33 -7.73 -21.76
CA HIS A 374 1.96 -8.26 -21.67
C HIS A 374 1.02 -7.56 -22.66
N ARG A 375 1.04 -6.23 -22.73
CA ARG A 375 0.20 -5.46 -23.66
C ARG A 375 0.50 -5.78 -25.13
N LEU A 376 1.77 -5.95 -25.47
CA LEU A 376 2.18 -6.36 -26.83
C LEU A 376 1.73 -7.77 -27.14
N THR A 377 1.88 -8.71 -26.20
CA THR A 377 1.38 -10.08 -26.30
C THR A 377 -0.14 -10.09 -26.54
N ASP A 378 -0.92 -9.30 -25.80
CA ASP A 378 -2.37 -9.17 -26.02
C ASP A 378 -2.70 -8.72 -27.45
N VAL A 379 -1.97 -7.70 -27.97
CA VAL A 379 -2.20 -7.18 -29.32
C VAL A 379 -1.86 -8.23 -30.38
N VAL A 380 -0.76 -8.97 -30.21
CA VAL A 380 -0.36 -10.02 -31.14
C VAL A 380 -1.33 -11.21 -31.06
N SER A 381 -1.66 -11.66 -29.85
CA SER A 381 -2.58 -12.79 -29.64
C SER A 381 -3.98 -12.50 -30.17
N SER A 382 -4.46 -11.25 -30.10
CA SER A 382 -5.76 -10.88 -30.67
C SER A 382 -5.81 -10.99 -32.21
N ARG A 383 -4.64 -11.06 -32.89
CA ARG A 383 -4.51 -11.20 -34.35
C ARG A 383 -4.17 -12.63 -34.79
N VAL A 384 -3.69 -13.47 -33.87
CA VAL A 384 -3.24 -14.84 -34.15
C VAL A 384 -4.07 -15.82 -33.31
N ALA A 385 -5.06 -16.45 -33.93
CA ALA A 385 -6.02 -17.33 -33.25
C ALA A 385 -5.33 -18.47 -32.47
N LEU A 386 -4.22 -19.03 -33.00
CA LEU A 386 -3.44 -20.07 -32.30
C LEU A 386 -2.85 -19.59 -30.98
N LEU A 387 -2.30 -18.38 -30.95
CA LEU A 387 -1.77 -17.80 -29.71
C LEU A 387 -2.89 -17.47 -28.71
N GLN A 388 -4.02 -16.96 -29.20
CA GLN A 388 -5.18 -16.71 -28.34
C GLN A 388 -5.69 -18.01 -27.71
N TRP A 389 -5.79 -19.07 -28.49
CA TRP A 389 -6.17 -20.42 -28.02
C TRP A 389 -5.14 -20.93 -27.00
N TRP A 390 -3.81 -20.83 -27.30
CA TRP A 390 -2.73 -21.31 -26.44
C TRP A 390 -2.85 -20.74 -25.01
N TRP A 391 -3.01 -19.44 -24.87
CA TRP A 391 -3.11 -18.80 -23.56
C TRP A 391 -4.38 -19.19 -22.76
N GLN A 392 -5.36 -19.78 -23.39
CA GLN A 392 -6.57 -20.31 -22.74
C GLN A 392 -6.43 -21.78 -22.32
N THR A 393 -5.38 -22.47 -22.76
CA THR A 393 -5.10 -23.85 -22.36
C THR A 393 -4.44 -23.91 -20.99
N LEU A 394 -4.53 -25.08 -20.32
CA LEU A 394 -3.84 -25.31 -19.05
C LEU A 394 -2.31 -25.16 -19.17
N PRO A 395 -1.60 -25.71 -20.16
CA PRO A 395 -0.18 -25.45 -20.35
C PRO A 395 0.15 -23.97 -20.54
N GLY A 396 -0.63 -23.24 -21.34
CA GLY A 396 -0.47 -21.79 -21.50
C GLY A 396 -0.65 -21.01 -20.19
N ALA A 397 -1.64 -21.40 -19.39
CA ALA A 397 -1.86 -20.81 -18.07
C ALA A 397 -0.69 -21.08 -17.09
N ILE A 398 -0.12 -22.31 -17.11
CA ILE A 398 1.05 -22.66 -16.29
C ILE A 398 2.26 -21.83 -16.71
N VAL A 399 2.53 -21.71 -18.01
CA VAL A 399 3.62 -20.88 -18.54
C VAL A 399 3.40 -19.42 -18.18
N GLY A 400 2.19 -18.89 -18.36
CA GLY A 400 1.84 -17.52 -17.98
C GLY A 400 2.03 -17.26 -16.48
N TRP A 401 1.64 -18.22 -15.64
CA TRP A 401 1.88 -18.17 -14.19
C TRP A 401 3.37 -18.16 -13.87
N GLY A 402 4.15 -19.08 -14.42
CA GLY A 402 5.59 -19.20 -14.19
C GLY A 402 6.35 -17.93 -14.59
N LEU A 403 6.07 -17.39 -15.80
CA LEU A 403 6.67 -16.14 -16.27
C LEU A 403 6.29 -14.95 -15.37
N THR A 404 5.02 -14.86 -14.98
CA THR A 404 4.54 -13.76 -14.14
C THR A 404 5.15 -13.82 -12.75
N GLN A 405 5.08 -14.96 -12.08
CA GLN A 405 5.60 -15.09 -10.73
C GLN A 405 7.12 -15.06 -10.70
N GLY A 406 7.79 -15.68 -11.68
CA GLY A 406 9.26 -15.60 -11.81
C GLY A 406 9.74 -14.15 -11.90
N MET A 407 9.12 -13.35 -12.78
CA MET A 407 9.43 -11.91 -12.89
C MET A 407 9.13 -11.15 -11.57
N VAL A 408 7.98 -11.40 -10.96
CA VAL A 408 7.57 -10.74 -9.71
C VAL A 408 8.55 -11.07 -8.58
N PHE A 409 8.90 -12.35 -8.37
CA PHE A 409 9.81 -12.74 -7.28
C PHE A 409 11.24 -12.26 -7.51
N ILE A 410 11.75 -12.30 -8.74
CA ILE A 410 13.06 -11.70 -9.07
C ILE A 410 13.03 -10.18 -8.81
N SER A 411 11.95 -9.50 -9.16
CA SER A 411 11.83 -8.07 -8.90
C SER A 411 11.82 -7.71 -7.41
N TRP A 412 11.33 -8.62 -6.55
CA TRP A 412 11.35 -8.42 -5.09
C TRP A 412 12.77 -8.38 -4.51
N ILE A 413 13.80 -8.91 -5.19
CA ILE A 413 15.20 -8.78 -4.80
C ILE A 413 15.58 -7.29 -4.72
N PHE A 414 15.25 -6.51 -5.77
CA PHE A 414 15.51 -5.07 -5.82
C PHE A 414 14.67 -4.27 -4.82
N PHE A 415 13.52 -4.79 -4.44
CA PHE A 415 12.66 -4.18 -3.43
C PHE A 415 13.20 -4.42 -2.01
N ARG A 416 13.74 -5.61 -1.72
CA ARG A 416 14.35 -5.95 -0.43
C ARG A 416 15.71 -5.30 -0.25
N LEU A 417 16.52 -5.29 -1.33
CA LEU A 417 17.87 -4.78 -1.40
C LEU A 417 17.92 -3.61 -2.41
N PRO A 418 17.56 -2.38 -1.98
CA PRO A 418 17.52 -1.24 -2.90
C PRO A 418 18.91 -0.78 -3.35
N ASP A 419 19.98 -1.13 -2.64
CA ASP A 419 21.36 -0.99 -3.09
C ASP A 419 21.62 -1.92 -4.30
N LEU A 420 21.96 -1.32 -5.45
CA LEU A 420 22.22 -2.06 -6.69
C LEU A 420 23.43 -2.97 -6.62
N THR A 421 24.40 -2.68 -5.77
CA THR A 421 25.57 -3.54 -5.55
C THR A 421 25.13 -4.86 -4.92
N GLN A 422 24.30 -4.78 -3.88
CA GLN A 422 23.79 -5.96 -3.17
C GLN A 422 22.78 -6.74 -4.03
N SER A 423 21.79 -6.06 -4.60
CA SER A 423 20.78 -6.72 -5.43
C SER A 423 21.38 -7.30 -6.72
N GLY A 424 22.33 -6.60 -7.34
CA GLY A 424 23.07 -7.10 -8.49
C GLY A 424 23.92 -8.33 -8.14
N TRP A 425 24.57 -8.32 -6.98
CA TRP A 425 25.30 -9.47 -6.48
C TRP A 425 24.37 -10.68 -6.33
N VAL A 426 23.21 -10.54 -5.69
CA VAL A 426 22.22 -11.62 -5.55
C VAL A 426 21.82 -12.17 -6.90
N VAL A 427 21.42 -11.31 -7.84
CA VAL A 427 20.95 -11.75 -9.18
C VAL A 427 22.02 -12.52 -9.92
N THR A 428 23.30 -12.13 -9.84
CA THR A 428 24.40 -12.83 -10.50
C THR A 428 24.79 -14.15 -9.84
N HIS A 429 24.46 -14.35 -8.55
CA HIS A 429 24.79 -15.54 -7.77
C HIS A 429 23.57 -16.47 -7.53
N LEU A 430 22.46 -16.24 -8.22
CA LEU A 430 21.31 -17.16 -8.18
C LEU A 430 21.62 -18.55 -8.78
N TRP A 431 22.74 -18.71 -9.48
CA TRP A 431 23.17 -19.98 -10.08
C TRP A 431 24.68 -20.21 -9.86
N GLY A 432 25.01 -21.46 -9.51
CA GLY A 432 26.39 -21.92 -9.49
C GLY A 432 27.25 -21.41 -8.33
N TYR A 433 26.65 -20.84 -7.29
CA TYR A 433 27.35 -20.35 -6.11
C TYR A 433 27.11 -21.27 -4.91
N GLU A 434 28.18 -21.75 -4.29
CA GLU A 434 28.11 -22.67 -3.15
C GLU A 434 28.01 -21.90 -1.83
N ALA A 435 27.25 -22.48 -0.90
CA ALA A 435 27.10 -21.91 0.44
C ALA A 435 28.33 -22.19 1.31
N ASP A 436 28.65 -21.29 2.21
CA ASP A 436 29.55 -21.56 3.32
C ASP A 436 28.90 -22.60 4.27
N VAL A 437 29.68 -23.66 4.58
CA VAL A 437 29.22 -24.76 5.45
C VAL A 437 28.79 -24.26 6.84
N GLN A 438 29.55 -23.32 7.42
CA GLN A 438 29.21 -22.73 8.72
C GLN A 438 27.92 -21.92 8.66
N PHE A 439 27.67 -21.24 7.55
CA PHE A 439 26.42 -20.51 7.32
C PHE A 439 25.23 -21.49 7.32
N ALA A 440 25.35 -22.58 6.55
CA ALA A 440 24.28 -23.56 6.46
C ALA A 440 23.98 -24.19 7.83
N GLN A 441 25.00 -24.57 8.61
CA GLN A 441 24.84 -25.11 9.95
C GLN A 441 24.14 -24.11 10.88
N LYS A 442 24.64 -22.86 10.94
CA LYS A 442 24.12 -21.83 11.83
C LYS A 442 22.68 -21.42 11.51
N VAL A 443 22.38 -21.25 10.23
CA VAL A 443 21.05 -20.79 9.80
C VAL A 443 20.02 -21.91 9.94
N TYR A 444 20.29 -23.07 9.36
CA TYR A 444 19.29 -24.14 9.28
C TYR A 444 19.19 -24.93 10.60
N LEU A 445 20.31 -25.48 11.10
CA LEU A 445 20.25 -26.37 12.25
C LEU A 445 20.16 -25.63 13.59
N GLU A 446 20.95 -24.57 13.79
CA GLU A 446 21.00 -23.90 15.09
C GLU A 446 19.86 -22.87 15.26
N THR A 447 19.49 -22.10 14.20
CA THR A 447 18.53 -21.02 14.35
C THR A 447 17.11 -21.45 13.97
N LEU A 448 16.94 -22.15 12.83
CA LEU A 448 15.61 -22.54 12.35
C LEU A 448 15.16 -23.89 12.88
N GLY A 449 16.08 -24.80 13.17
CA GLY A 449 15.78 -26.17 13.56
C GLY A 449 15.23 -27.03 12.39
N PHE A 450 15.45 -26.61 11.16
CA PHE A 450 15.04 -27.28 9.92
C PHE A 450 16.24 -27.42 9.00
N ASP A 451 16.26 -28.46 8.17
CA ASP A 451 17.21 -28.51 7.06
C ASP A 451 16.73 -27.67 5.84
N ARG A 452 17.59 -27.55 4.82
CA ARG A 452 17.26 -26.77 3.61
C ARG A 452 16.07 -27.34 2.85
N LEU A 453 15.94 -28.66 2.78
CA LEU A 453 14.84 -29.33 2.08
C LEU A 453 13.52 -29.18 2.84
N GLU A 454 13.57 -29.34 4.17
CA GLU A 454 12.41 -29.14 5.03
C GLU A 454 11.87 -27.70 4.89
N LEU A 455 12.76 -26.69 4.90
CA LEU A 455 12.37 -25.30 4.66
C LEU A 455 11.77 -25.12 3.25
N ALA A 456 12.37 -25.73 2.22
CA ALA A 456 11.82 -25.68 0.86
C ALA A 456 10.41 -26.29 0.80
N PHE A 457 10.20 -27.46 1.43
CA PHE A 457 8.87 -28.08 1.53
C PHE A 457 7.88 -27.21 2.29
N LEU A 458 8.30 -26.55 3.37
CA LEU A 458 7.44 -25.63 4.11
C LEU A 458 7.01 -24.44 3.24
N LEU A 459 7.94 -23.80 2.53
CA LEU A 459 7.64 -22.65 1.66
C LEU A 459 6.71 -23.04 0.50
N TRP A 460 6.99 -24.15 -0.18
CA TRP A 460 6.11 -24.66 -1.24
C TRP A 460 4.77 -25.16 -0.70
N GLY A 461 4.76 -25.71 0.52
CA GLY A 461 3.54 -26.05 1.24
C GLY A 461 2.64 -24.85 1.50
N LEU A 462 3.24 -23.68 1.86
CA LEU A 462 2.49 -22.42 2.00
C LEU A 462 1.90 -21.96 0.65
N VAL A 463 2.66 -22.05 -0.44
CA VAL A 463 2.16 -21.74 -1.78
C VAL A 463 1.01 -22.68 -2.17
N ALA A 464 1.14 -23.97 -1.91
CA ALA A 464 0.10 -24.97 -2.16
C ALA A 464 -1.16 -24.68 -1.31
N LEU A 465 -1.01 -24.35 -0.03
CA LEU A 465 -2.11 -23.96 0.85
C LEU A 465 -2.85 -22.73 0.34
N MET A 466 -2.11 -21.73 -0.16
CA MET A 466 -2.72 -20.56 -0.82
C MET A 466 -3.50 -20.97 -2.07
N GLY A 467 -3.00 -21.95 -2.85
CA GLY A 467 -3.70 -22.54 -3.99
C GLY A 467 -5.01 -23.22 -3.59
N VAL A 468 -4.97 -24.01 -2.53
CA VAL A 468 -6.15 -24.66 -1.94
C VAL A 468 -7.17 -23.62 -1.45
N ALA A 469 -6.72 -22.61 -0.71
CA ALA A 469 -7.58 -21.53 -0.24
C ALA A 469 -8.24 -20.76 -1.41
N TYR A 470 -7.49 -20.52 -2.49
CA TYR A 470 -8.03 -19.93 -3.72
C TYR A 470 -9.11 -20.79 -4.35
N LEU A 471 -8.89 -22.10 -4.48
CA LEU A 471 -9.89 -23.03 -5.03
C LEU A 471 -11.17 -23.05 -4.18
N PHE A 472 -11.05 -23.09 -2.85
CA PHE A 472 -12.22 -23.00 -1.98
C PHE A 472 -12.95 -21.67 -2.14
N HIS A 473 -12.23 -20.56 -2.13
CA HIS A 473 -12.83 -19.23 -2.20
C HIS A 473 -13.39 -18.87 -3.57
N ARG A 474 -12.65 -19.14 -4.64
CA ARG A 474 -12.99 -18.74 -6.02
C ARG A 474 -13.62 -19.87 -6.84
N GLY A 475 -13.12 -21.09 -6.69
CA GLY A 475 -13.62 -22.26 -7.44
C GLY A 475 -14.95 -22.74 -6.90
N PHE A 476 -14.98 -23.14 -5.64
CA PHE A 476 -16.19 -23.68 -5.00
C PHE A 476 -17.09 -22.61 -4.38
N LYS A 477 -16.62 -21.35 -4.30
CA LYS A 477 -17.33 -20.22 -3.63
C LYS A 477 -17.72 -20.54 -2.20
N LEU A 478 -16.97 -21.41 -1.53
CA LEU A 478 -17.19 -21.78 -0.14
C LEU A 478 -16.67 -20.68 0.77
N GLN A 479 -17.52 -20.23 1.68
CA GLN A 479 -17.16 -19.29 2.73
C GLN A 479 -17.42 -19.94 4.08
N LEU A 480 -16.52 -19.70 5.03
CA LEU A 480 -16.76 -20.10 6.39
C LEU A 480 -18.02 -19.40 6.91
N ASN A 481 -18.96 -20.18 7.44
CA ASN A 481 -20.13 -19.63 8.06
C ASN A 481 -19.77 -18.96 9.41
N TRP A 482 -20.65 -18.11 9.91
CA TRP A 482 -20.38 -17.31 11.10
C TRP A 482 -20.13 -18.14 12.38
N PRO A 483 -20.78 -19.31 12.63
CA PRO A 483 -20.47 -20.10 13.82
C PRO A 483 -19.03 -20.64 13.82
N ILE A 484 -18.56 -21.14 12.67
CA ILE A 484 -17.18 -21.62 12.53
C ILE A 484 -16.19 -20.47 12.76
N LYS A 485 -16.45 -19.29 12.22
CA LYS A 485 -15.60 -18.11 12.46
C LYS A 485 -15.53 -17.76 13.94
N VAL A 486 -16.66 -17.74 14.64
CA VAL A 486 -16.72 -17.47 16.09
C VAL A 486 -15.87 -18.47 16.89
N MET A 487 -15.90 -19.77 16.53
CA MET A 487 -15.07 -20.78 17.17
C MET A 487 -13.59 -20.63 16.85
N LEU A 488 -13.25 -20.29 15.60
CA LEU A 488 -11.85 -20.19 15.16
C LEU A 488 -11.15 -18.92 15.65
N VAL A 489 -11.85 -17.82 15.84
CA VAL A 489 -11.25 -16.54 16.27
C VAL A 489 -10.42 -16.68 17.55
N PRO A 490 -10.94 -17.20 18.68
CA PRO A 490 -10.15 -17.35 19.90
C PRO A 490 -8.99 -18.33 19.72
N ILE A 491 -9.17 -19.39 18.94
CA ILE A 491 -8.11 -20.37 18.65
C ILE A 491 -6.96 -19.70 17.89
N CYS A 492 -7.28 -18.93 16.85
CA CYS A 492 -6.29 -18.19 16.08
C CYS A 492 -5.54 -17.16 16.93
N LEU A 493 -6.25 -16.38 17.73
CA LEU A 493 -5.63 -15.37 18.60
C LEU A 493 -4.78 -16.02 19.70
N TYR A 494 -5.21 -17.14 20.27
CA TYR A 494 -4.42 -17.90 21.23
C TYR A 494 -3.16 -18.50 20.58
N ALA A 495 -3.28 -19.04 19.37
CA ALA A 495 -2.12 -19.53 18.62
C ALA A 495 -1.11 -18.40 18.34
N VAL A 496 -1.56 -17.20 17.98
CA VAL A 496 -0.67 -16.04 17.80
C VAL A 496 0.01 -15.70 19.13
N TRP A 497 -0.74 -15.62 20.22
CA TRP A 497 -0.18 -15.32 21.56
C TRP A 497 0.89 -16.34 21.99
N LEU A 498 0.68 -17.62 21.69
CA LEU A 498 1.58 -18.69 22.09
C LEU A 498 2.82 -18.82 21.20
N PHE A 499 2.66 -18.64 19.87
CA PHE A 499 3.69 -19.00 18.89
C PHE A 499 4.31 -17.80 18.16
N ALA A 500 3.76 -16.58 18.26
CA ALA A 500 4.40 -15.42 17.64
C ALA A 500 5.74 -15.10 18.33
N PRO A 501 6.74 -14.59 17.61
CA PRO A 501 7.97 -14.10 18.22
C PRO A 501 7.67 -13.03 19.27
N GLN A 502 8.43 -13.02 20.38
CA GLN A 502 8.23 -12.04 21.46
C GLN A 502 8.44 -10.60 20.98
N ASP A 503 9.41 -10.40 20.09
CA ASP A 503 9.68 -9.13 19.44
C ASP A 503 9.06 -9.14 18.04
N SER A 504 7.80 -8.71 17.91
CA SER A 504 7.19 -8.55 16.59
C SER A 504 7.88 -7.44 15.81
N LEU A 505 8.32 -7.75 14.60
CA LEU A 505 8.96 -6.79 13.72
C LEU A 505 7.97 -5.69 13.31
N PRO A 506 8.44 -4.44 13.09
CA PRO A 506 7.59 -3.42 12.51
C PRO A 506 7.06 -3.89 11.15
N TYR A 507 5.90 -3.38 10.76
CA TYR A 507 5.38 -3.69 9.42
C TYR A 507 6.31 -3.11 8.35
N ILE A 508 6.58 -3.89 7.31
CA ILE A 508 7.48 -3.49 6.20
C ILE A 508 7.04 -2.15 5.60
N TYR A 509 5.74 -1.90 5.51
CA TYR A 509 5.17 -0.67 4.95
C TYR A 509 5.22 0.54 5.90
N PHE A 510 5.69 0.41 7.12
CA PHE A 510 5.92 1.57 8.00
C PHE A 510 7.20 2.31 7.62
N ASP A 511 8.12 1.66 6.91
CA ASP A 511 9.36 2.25 6.41
C ASP A 511 9.16 3.07 5.12
N PHE A 512 7.95 3.05 4.52
CA PHE A 512 7.61 3.76 3.26
C PHE A 512 6.74 5.02 3.51
#